data_1029f1f5c0fe242ee1592955c13a2c67
#
_entry.id   1029f1f5c0fe242ee1592955c13a2c67
#
_cell.length_a   1.000
_cell.length_b   1.000
_cell.length_c   1.000
_cell.angle_alpha   90.00
_cell.angle_beta   90.00
_cell.angle_gamma   90.00
#
_symmetry.space_group_name_H-M   'P 1'
#
loop_
_entity.id
_entity.type
_entity.pdbx_description
1 polymer ?
#
loop_
_entity_poly.entity_id
_entity_poly.type
_entity_poly.pdbx_seq_one_letter_code
_entity_poly.pdbx_strand_id
1 'polypeptide(L)'
;MDLLVGYVENQGDQYYICHGLFLPDGSRQTYRKTHLGKTESIYYTPGDRLEVVSLSCGLCVGFQLCVETHFPEITQTLALRGAEVIFAPHAVPRVSGDRAHIWGKYISARSYDNRVYMACCNLWDENRFGGGIFVTDPRGETIASCYADEPQLLTAEIDRELIARYRTPGDKRSTHFYPGKRRKELYE
;
A
#
# COMPACT_ATOMS: atom_id res chain seq x y z
N MET A 1 -19.32 1.22 5.99
CA MET A 1 -17.93 1.71 5.91
C MET A 1 -17.02 0.52 6.03
N ASP A 2 -16.07 0.39 5.13
CA ASP A 2 -15.02 -0.63 5.22
C ASP A 2 -13.91 -0.15 6.16
N LEU A 3 -13.35 -1.06 6.93
CA LEU A 3 -12.25 -0.75 7.85
C LEU A 3 -11.01 -1.56 7.50
N LEU A 4 -9.88 -0.89 7.49
CA LEU A 4 -8.56 -1.49 7.30
C LEU A 4 -7.78 -1.39 8.62
N VAL A 5 -7.45 -2.52 9.23
CA VAL A 5 -6.85 -2.58 10.56
C VAL A 5 -5.66 -3.52 10.58
N GLY A 6 -4.52 -3.04 11.10
CA GLY A 6 -3.35 -3.88 11.36
C GLY A 6 -3.50 -4.68 12.66
N TYR A 7 -3.11 -5.95 12.64
CA TYR A 7 -3.11 -6.81 13.82
C TYR A 7 -2.09 -7.95 13.69
N VAL A 8 -1.88 -8.65 14.79
CA VAL A 8 -1.09 -9.89 14.80
C VAL A 8 -2.06 -11.07 14.85
N GLU A 9 -1.93 -11.97 13.89
CA GLU A 9 -2.67 -13.21 13.85
C GLU A 9 -1.83 -14.32 14.49
N ASN A 10 -2.46 -15.14 15.34
CA ASN A 10 -1.89 -16.37 15.86
C ASN A 10 -2.55 -17.57 15.20
N GLN A 11 -1.76 -18.44 14.58
CA GLN A 11 -2.20 -19.69 14.00
C GLN A 11 -1.33 -20.85 14.55
N GLY A 12 -1.72 -21.37 15.70
CA GLY A 12 -0.94 -22.38 16.41
C GLY A 12 0.40 -21.83 16.91
N ASP A 13 1.50 -22.37 16.40
CA ASP A 13 2.86 -21.94 16.78
C ASP A 13 3.41 -20.80 15.89
N GLN A 14 2.59 -20.29 14.95
CA GLN A 14 2.99 -19.26 14.00
C GLN A 14 2.26 -17.94 14.27
N TYR A 15 3.01 -16.85 14.19
CA TYR A 15 2.49 -15.49 14.30
C TYR A 15 2.70 -14.76 12.99
N TYR A 16 1.68 -14.01 12.55
CA TYR A 16 1.71 -13.23 11.30
C TYR A 16 1.42 -11.76 11.58
N ILE A 17 2.15 -10.87 10.93
CA ILE A 17 1.79 -9.46 10.85
C ILE A 17 0.75 -9.32 9.76
N CYS A 18 -0.45 -8.86 10.12
CA CYS A 18 -1.58 -8.83 9.23
C CYS A 18 -2.17 -7.44 9.05
N HIS A 19 -2.84 -7.27 7.91
CA HIS A 19 -3.78 -6.18 7.69
C HIS A 19 -5.12 -6.79 7.28
N GLY A 20 -6.15 -6.50 8.05
CA GLY A 20 -7.51 -6.99 7.81
C GLY A 20 -8.37 -5.94 7.15
N LEU A 21 -9.11 -6.34 6.13
CA LEU A 21 -10.26 -5.63 5.59
C LEU A 21 -11.52 -6.19 6.23
N PHE A 22 -12.26 -5.35 6.93
CA PHE A 22 -13.55 -5.66 7.55
C PHE A 22 -14.64 -4.94 6.79
N LEU A 23 -15.60 -5.69 6.25
CA LEU A 23 -16.69 -5.19 5.43
C LEU A 23 -17.97 -4.97 6.25
N PRO A 24 -18.90 -4.12 5.79
CA PRO A 24 -20.16 -3.82 6.52
C PRO A 24 -21.07 -5.03 6.73
N ASP A 25 -20.96 -6.06 5.89
CA ASP A 25 -21.71 -7.31 6.00
C ASP A 25 -21.13 -8.30 7.03
N GLY A 26 -20.07 -7.92 7.74
CA GLY A 26 -19.39 -8.74 8.73
C GLY A 26 -18.34 -9.69 8.15
N SER A 27 -18.19 -9.74 6.83
CA SER A 27 -17.11 -10.50 6.21
C SER A 27 -15.77 -9.82 6.41
N ARG A 28 -14.70 -10.63 6.37
CA ARG A 28 -13.31 -10.13 6.50
C ARG A 28 -12.40 -10.83 5.51
N GLN A 29 -11.38 -10.07 5.09
CA GLN A 29 -10.26 -10.59 4.31
C GLN A 29 -8.96 -10.20 5.02
N THR A 30 -7.95 -11.07 4.99
CA THR A 30 -6.70 -10.85 5.71
C THR A 30 -5.53 -10.95 4.76
N TYR A 31 -4.73 -9.90 4.72
CA TYR A 31 -3.40 -9.91 4.12
C TYR A 31 -2.36 -10.21 5.19
N ARG A 32 -1.50 -11.18 4.97
CA ARG A 32 -0.33 -11.48 5.79
C ARG A 32 0.91 -10.88 5.14
N LYS A 33 1.68 -10.12 5.89
CA LYS A 33 2.93 -9.49 5.41
C LYS A 33 3.87 -10.53 4.84
N THR A 34 4.25 -10.38 3.58
CA THR A 34 5.06 -11.36 2.83
C THR A 34 6.56 -11.14 3.01
N HIS A 35 7.00 -9.89 3.15
CA HIS A 35 8.40 -9.53 3.34
C HIS A 35 8.60 -8.90 4.72
N LEU A 36 9.27 -9.65 5.58
CA LEU A 36 9.51 -9.25 6.96
C LEU A 36 10.79 -8.42 7.07
N GLY A 37 10.75 -7.41 7.94
CA GLY A 37 11.96 -6.70 8.36
C GLY A 37 12.87 -7.61 9.20
N LYS A 38 14.15 -7.24 9.32
CA LYS A 38 15.17 -8.05 10.03
C LYS A 38 14.74 -8.46 11.45
N THR A 39 14.12 -7.56 12.21
CA THR A 39 13.67 -7.85 13.57
C THR A 39 12.37 -8.67 13.58
N GLU A 40 11.50 -8.42 12.60
CA GLU A 40 10.22 -9.13 12.46
C GLU A 40 10.44 -10.61 12.15
N SER A 41 11.42 -10.94 11.31
CA SER A 41 11.72 -12.33 10.90
C SER A 41 12.17 -13.24 12.05
N ILE A 42 12.46 -12.67 13.23
CA ILE A 42 12.78 -13.45 14.43
C ILE A 42 11.52 -14.04 15.08
N TYR A 43 10.39 -13.34 14.96
CA TYR A 43 9.16 -13.63 15.71
C TYR A 43 7.97 -14.01 14.85
N TYR A 44 8.00 -13.64 13.57
CA TYR A 44 6.85 -13.76 12.67
C TYR A 44 7.16 -14.66 11.47
N THR A 45 6.13 -15.30 10.98
CA THR A 45 6.15 -16.10 9.76
C THR A 45 5.71 -15.19 8.60
N PRO A 46 6.40 -15.22 7.43
CA PRO A 46 5.95 -14.47 6.27
C PRO A 46 4.66 -15.06 5.67
N GLY A 47 3.81 -14.19 5.14
CA GLY A 47 2.72 -14.57 4.26
C GLY A 47 3.21 -15.10 2.91
N ASP A 48 2.33 -15.73 2.17
CA ASP A 48 2.64 -16.43 0.90
C ASP A 48 1.89 -15.86 -0.31
N ARG A 49 1.10 -14.79 -0.13
CA ARG A 49 0.21 -14.27 -1.17
C ARG A 49 0.25 -12.76 -1.29
N LEU A 50 0.22 -12.29 -2.53
CA LEU A 50 -0.04 -10.91 -2.88
C LEU A 50 -1.46 -10.86 -3.48
N GLU A 51 -2.43 -10.39 -2.75
CA GLU A 51 -3.83 -10.40 -3.16
C GLU A 51 -4.37 -8.99 -3.38
N VAL A 52 -5.30 -8.88 -4.33
CA VAL A 52 -6.12 -7.70 -4.54
C VAL A 52 -7.53 -8.04 -4.07
N VAL A 53 -8.09 -7.19 -3.24
CA VAL A 53 -9.42 -7.37 -2.65
C VAL A 53 -10.33 -6.22 -3.06
N SER A 54 -11.63 -6.44 -3.08
CA SER A 54 -12.61 -5.41 -3.43
C SER A 54 -13.27 -4.86 -2.17
N LEU A 55 -13.29 -3.54 -2.06
CA LEU A 55 -14.09 -2.83 -1.07
C LEU A 55 -15.59 -2.92 -1.41
N SER A 56 -16.46 -2.61 -0.45
CA SER A 56 -17.91 -2.62 -0.64
C SER A 56 -18.39 -1.68 -1.75
N CYS A 57 -17.65 -0.63 -2.04
CA CYS A 57 -17.90 0.29 -3.16
C CYS A 57 -17.34 -0.20 -4.51
N GLY A 58 -16.78 -1.42 -4.59
CA GLY A 58 -16.20 -1.99 -5.79
C GLY A 58 -14.80 -1.48 -6.15
N LEU A 59 -14.15 -0.70 -5.28
CA LEU A 59 -12.76 -0.27 -5.45
C LEU A 59 -11.82 -1.45 -5.18
N CYS A 60 -10.90 -1.74 -6.09
CA CYS A 60 -9.92 -2.81 -5.94
C CYS A 60 -8.67 -2.31 -5.20
N VAL A 61 -8.32 -2.95 -4.10
CA VAL A 61 -7.21 -2.51 -3.25
C VAL A 61 -6.20 -3.60 -2.99
N GLY A 62 -4.94 -3.21 -2.82
CA GLY A 62 -3.85 -4.08 -2.40
C GLY A 62 -3.16 -3.55 -1.14
N PHE A 63 -2.26 -4.35 -0.58
CA PHE A 63 -1.52 -4.01 0.64
C PHE A 63 -0.02 -4.14 0.42
N GLN A 64 0.74 -3.19 0.99
CA GLN A 64 2.20 -3.24 1.14
C GLN A 64 2.58 -2.71 2.51
N LEU A 65 2.93 -3.58 3.44
CA LEU A 65 3.19 -3.20 4.83
C LEU A 65 4.64 -2.78 5.03
N CYS A 66 4.85 -1.50 5.31
CA CYS A 66 6.14 -0.94 5.73
C CYS A 66 7.29 -1.29 4.76
N VAL A 67 8.20 -2.19 5.14
CA VAL A 67 9.36 -2.59 4.33
C VAL A 67 8.98 -3.11 2.94
N GLU A 68 7.79 -3.65 2.77
CA GLU A 68 7.31 -4.13 1.46
C GLU A 68 7.25 -3.03 0.40
N THR A 69 7.09 -1.77 0.80
CA THR A 69 7.08 -0.63 -0.14
C THR A 69 8.44 -0.39 -0.82
N HIS A 70 9.51 -0.98 -0.31
CA HIS A 70 10.83 -0.96 -0.94
C HIS A 70 10.98 -1.99 -2.07
N PHE A 71 10.05 -2.93 -2.21
CA PHE A 71 10.04 -3.93 -3.29
C PHE A 71 9.10 -3.46 -4.42
N PRO A 72 9.62 -2.87 -5.52
CA PRO A 72 8.81 -2.38 -6.63
C PRO A 72 7.98 -3.48 -7.29
N GLU A 73 8.44 -4.71 -7.24
CA GLU A 73 7.78 -5.90 -7.79
C GLU A 73 6.42 -6.16 -7.12
N ILE A 74 6.27 -5.85 -5.84
CA ILE A 74 5.00 -5.99 -5.13
C ILE A 74 3.98 -5.01 -5.68
N THR A 75 4.34 -3.72 -5.77
CA THR A 75 3.46 -2.69 -6.35
C THR A 75 3.05 -3.06 -7.76
N GLN A 76 4.01 -3.48 -8.59
CA GLN A 76 3.76 -3.88 -9.97
C GLN A 76 2.83 -5.09 -10.06
N THR A 77 3.05 -6.11 -9.23
CA THR A 77 2.22 -7.31 -9.18
C THR A 77 0.79 -6.97 -8.79
N LEU A 78 0.59 -6.15 -7.75
CA LEU A 78 -0.73 -5.70 -7.32
C LEU A 78 -1.43 -4.89 -8.42
N ALA A 79 -0.72 -3.97 -9.07
CA ALA A 79 -1.26 -3.18 -10.17
C ALA A 79 -1.69 -4.05 -11.36
N LEU A 80 -0.88 -5.05 -11.74
CA LEU A 80 -1.20 -6.02 -12.80
C LEU A 80 -2.40 -6.91 -12.44
N ARG A 81 -2.62 -7.17 -11.15
CA ARG A 81 -3.80 -7.89 -10.64
C ARG A 81 -5.03 -6.99 -10.46
N GLY A 82 -4.94 -5.73 -10.84
CA GLY A 82 -6.07 -4.80 -10.88
C GLY A 82 -6.20 -3.86 -9.68
N ALA A 83 -5.24 -3.83 -8.74
CA ALA A 83 -5.30 -2.87 -7.64
C ALA A 83 -5.37 -1.43 -8.16
N GLU A 84 -6.32 -0.66 -7.67
CA GLU A 84 -6.53 0.75 -7.96
C GLU A 84 -5.87 1.63 -6.88
N VAL A 85 -5.93 1.16 -5.64
CA VAL A 85 -5.28 1.77 -4.48
C VAL A 85 -4.43 0.73 -3.77
N ILE A 86 -3.26 1.13 -3.31
CA ILE A 86 -2.41 0.31 -2.45
C ILE A 86 -2.28 1.01 -1.11
N PHE A 87 -2.75 0.35 -0.06
CA PHE A 87 -2.58 0.79 1.32
C PHE A 87 -1.25 0.33 1.87
N ALA A 88 -0.47 1.28 2.38
CA ALA A 88 0.87 1.04 2.89
C ALA A 88 1.01 1.54 4.34
N PRO A 89 0.47 0.80 5.31
CA PRO A 89 0.67 1.13 6.72
C PRO A 89 2.10 0.83 7.18
N HIS A 90 2.62 1.69 8.02
CA HIS A 90 3.97 1.64 8.55
C HIS A 90 3.99 1.66 10.08
N ALA A 91 5.04 1.10 10.65
CA ALA A 91 5.40 1.20 12.06
C ALA A 91 6.89 1.55 12.17
N VAL A 92 7.26 2.70 11.60
CA VAL A 92 8.66 3.14 11.49
C VAL A 92 8.99 4.09 12.63
N PRO A 93 10.01 3.77 13.46
CA PRO A 93 10.41 4.64 14.56
C PRO A 93 10.93 6.01 14.10
N ARG A 94 10.78 7.03 14.95
CA ARG A 94 11.27 8.40 14.73
C ARG A 94 12.75 8.46 14.36
N VAL A 95 13.56 7.62 14.99
CA VAL A 95 15.01 7.53 14.71
C VAL A 95 15.37 7.10 13.29
N SER A 96 14.41 6.57 12.54
CA SER A 96 14.62 6.13 11.14
C SER A 96 14.53 7.28 10.12
N GLY A 97 14.44 8.53 10.58
CA GLY A 97 14.52 9.73 9.76
C GLY A 97 13.18 10.32 9.32
N ASP A 98 13.26 11.40 8.58
CA ASP A 98 12.11 12.19 8.11
C ASP A 98 11.25 11.42 7.09
N ARG A 99 10.01 11.13 7.47
CA ARG A 99 9.06 10.40 6.61
C ARG A 99 8.67 11.16 5.36
N ALA A 100 8.47 12.48 5.45
CA ALA A 100 8.13 13.30 4.29
C ALA A 100 9.19 13.16 3.20
N HIS A 101 10.45 13.35 3.58
CA HIS A 101 11.56 13.26 2.64
C HIS A 101 11.78 11.84 2.11
N ILE A 102 11.66 10.83 2.96
CA ILE A 102 11.92 9.43 2.58
C ILE A 102 10.81 8.89 1.67
N TRP A 103 9.53 9.09 2.03
CA TRP A 103 8.41 8.63 1.23
C TRP A 103 8.32 9.34 -0.12
N GLY A 104 8.59 10.65 -0.16
CA GLY A 104 8.65 11.41 -1.41
C GLY A 104 9.61 10.84 -2.46
N LYS A 105 10.67 10.13 -2.03
CA LYS A 105 11.64 9.54 -2.95
C LYS A 105 11.10 8.33 -3.72
N TYR A 106 10.32 7.47 -3.09
CA TYR A 106 9.97 6.19 -3.70
C TYR A 106 8.47 5.91 -3.81
N ILE A 107 7.62 6.42 -2.90
CA ILE A 107 6.17 6.17 -2.98
C ILE A 107 5.57 6.84 -4.22
N SER A 108 5.97 8.08 -4.51
CA SER A 108 5.55 8.78 -5.73
C SER A 108 5.95 8.02 -7.00
N ALA A 109 7.17 7.45 -7.03
CA ALA A 109 7.62 6.62 -8.14
C ALA A 109 6.77 5.32 -8.27
N ARG A 110 6.41 4.67 -7.13
CA ARG A 110 5.52 3.49 -7.16
C ARG A 110 4.17 3.82 -7.76
N SER A 111 3.57 4.96 -7.38
CA SER A 111 2.31 5.43 -7.96
C SER A 111 2.45 5.71 -9.45
N TYR A 112 3.48 6.46 -9.83
CA TYR A 112 3.72 6.87 -11.21
C TYR A 112 3.93 5.67 -12.14
N ASP A 113 4.85 4.78 -11.79
CA ASP A 113 5.21 3.64 -12.64
C ASP A 113 4.05 2.64 -12.82
N ASN A 114 3.21 2.49 -11.79
CA ASN A 114 2.17 1.48 -11.75
C ASN A 114 0.76 2.03 -11.98
N ARG A 115 0.61 3.34 -12.07
CA ARG A 115 -0.69 4.03 -12.25
C ARG A 115 -1.72 3.60 -11.22
N VAL A 116 -1.32 3.69 -9.96
CA VAL A 116 -2.14 3.39 -8.77
C VAL A 116 -2.11 4.57 -7.80
N TYR A 117 -3.10 4.65 -6.94
CA TYR A 117 -2.99 5.46 -5.74
C TYR A 117 -2.16 4.70 -4.70
N MET A 118 -1.31 5.43 -3.97
CA MET A 118 -0.66 4.90 -2.77
C MET A 118 -1.13 5.70 -1.57
N ALA A 119 -1.61 5.00 -0.54
CA ALA A 119 -2.06 5.61 0.71
C ALA A 119 -1.22 5.06 1.87
N CYS A 120 -0.29 5.88 2.34
CA CYS A 120 0.64 5.54 3.41
C CYS A 120 0.23 6.21 4.71
N CYS A 121 0.32 5.50 5.81
CA CYS A 121 0.25 6.06 7.16
C CYS A 121 1.31 5.41 8.06
N ASN A 122 1.75 6.12 9.08
CA ASN A 122 2.65 5.60 10.09
C ASN A 122 1.99 5.67 11.47
N LEU A 123 2.34 4.75 12.33
CA LEU A 123 1.95 4.82 13.73
C LEU A 123 2.43 6.13 14.35
N TRP A 124 1.65 6.62 15.29
CA TRP A 124 2.04 7.72 16.16
C TRP A 124 1.96 7.30 17.64
N ASP A 125 2.95 7.66 18.40
CA ASP A 125 2.94 7.71 19.86
C ASP A 125 3.94 8.76 20.33
N GLU A 126 3.85 9.15 21.58
CA GLU A 126 4.66 10.22 22.17
C GLU A 126 6.18 9.95 22.14
N ASN A 127 6.60 8.70 22.16
CA ASN A 127 7.98 8.31 22.40
C ASN A 127 8.68 7.68 21.19
N ARG A 128 8.01 6.82 20.46
CA ARG A 128 8.64 5.91 19.49
C ARG A 128 8.31 6.24 18.03
N PHE A 129 7.05 6.54 17.73
CA PHE A 129 6.57 6.71 16.37
C PHE A 129 6.11 8.14 16.11
N GLY A 130 6.56 8.75 15.02
CA GLY A 130 6.31 10.15 14.69
C GLY A 130 5.08 10.41 13.83
N GLY A 131 4.22 9.42 13.61
CA GLY A 131 3.09 9.59 12.71
C GLY A 131 3.50 9.76 11.24
N GLY A 132 2.65 10.45 10.50
CA GLY A 132 2.79 10.74 9.08
C GLY A 132 1.73 10.07 8.24
N ILE A 133 1.14 10.84 7.32
CA ILE A 133 0.17 10.37 6.32
C ILE A 133 0.61 10.94 4.97
N PHE A 134 0.58 10.11 3.93
CA PHE A 134 1.01 10.49 2.60
C PHE A 134 0.20 9.75 1.54
N VAL A 135 -0.52 10.50 0.70
CA VAL A 135 -1.34 9.94 -0.37
C VAL A 135 -0.90 10.50 -1.71
N THR A 136 -0.65 9.62 -2.66
CA THR A 136 -0.28 9.98 -4.03
C THR A 136 -1.27 9.44 -5.05
N ASP A 137 -1.45 10.18 -6.14
CA ASP A 137 -2.30 9.79 -7.26
C ASP A 137 -1.52 8.98 -8.33
N PRO A 138 -2.20 8.43 -9.36
CA PRO A 138 -1.57 7.68 -10.45
C PRO A 138 -0.55 8.45 -11.31
N ARG A 139 -0.40 9.74 -11.10
CA ARG A 139 0.64 10.57 -11.74
C ARG A 139 1.88 10.71 -10.85
N GLY A 140 1.84 10.14 -9.63
CA GLY A 140 2.88 10.30 -8.62
C GLY A 140 2.80 11.62 -7.86
N GLU A 141 1.73 12.40 -8.08
CA GLU A 141 1.54 13.67 -7.40
C GLU A 141 0.99 13.46 -5.98
N THR A 142 1.50 14.23 -5.03
CA THR A 142 0.95 14.21 -3.66
C THR A 142 -0.39 14.93 -3.63
N ILE A 143 -1.45 14.21 -3.31
CA ILE A 143 -2.81 14.76 -3.22
C ILE A 143 -3.24 15.08 -1.78
N ALA A 144 -2.62 14.43 -0.81
CA ALA A 144 -2.83 14.71 0.60
C ALA A 144 -1.62 14.27 1.43
N SER A 145 -1.21 15.06 2.41
CA SER A 145 -0.15 14.69 3.34
C SER A 145 -0.27 15.42 4.67
N CYS A 146 0.13 14.76 5.74
CA CYS A 146 0.25 15.35 7.06
C CYS A 146 1.41 14.70 7.81
N TYR A 147 2.29 15.51 8.40
CA TYR A 147 3.45 15.06 9.18
C TYR A 147 3.51 15.73 10.56
N ALA A 148 2.36 16.17 11.05
CA ALA A 148 2.26 16.71 12.40
C ALA A 148 2.60 15.63 13.43
N ASP A 149 3.31 16.03 14.49
CA ASP A 149 3.71 15.12 15.58
C ASP A 149 2.61 14.97 16.61
N GLU A 150 1.44 14.59 16.15
CA GLU A 150 0.23 14.33 16.92
C GLU A 150 -0.70 13.39 16.14
N PRO A 151 -1.72 12.78 16.78
CA PRO A 151 -2.73 11.98 16.07
C PRO A 151 -3.48 12.81 15.01
N GLN A 152 -3.55 12.32 13.80
CA GLN A 152 -4.17 13.02 12.69
C GLN A 152 -5.16 12.13 11.94
N LEU A 153 -6.23 12.76 11.41
CA LEU A 153 -7.13 12.18 10.44
C LEU A 153 -7.01 12.98 9.13
N LEU A 154 -6.75 12.28 8.03
CA LEU A 154 -6.67 12.87 6.71
C LEU A 154 -7.65 12.17 5.77
N THR A 155 -8.34 12.95 4.93
CA THR A 155 -9.21 12.45 3.88
C THR A 155 -8.59 12.72 2.51
N ALA A 156 -8.78 11.79 1.58
CA ALA A 156 -8.40 11.93 0.19
C ALA A 156 -9.47 11.35 -0.72
N GLU A 157 -9.70 11.97 -1.86
CA GLU A 157 -10.63 11.49 -2.88
C GLU A 157 -9.90 10.62 -3.89
N ILE A 158 -10.53 9.52 -4.29
CA ILE A 158 -10.02 8.59 -5.30
C ILE A 158 -10.83 8.76 -6.59
N ASP A 159 -10.23 9.39 -7.59
CA ASP A 159 -10.80 9.49 -8.94
C ASP A 159 -10.51 8.21 -9.73
N ARG A 160 -11.51 7.33 -9.82
CA ARG A 160 -11.42 6.07 -10.59
C ARG A 160 -11.33 6.32 -12.09
N GLU A 161 -11.87 7.40 -12.60
CA GLU A 161 -11.75 7.74 -14.02
C GLU A 161 -10.29 8.03 -14.39
N LEU A 162 -9.54 8.66 -13.49
CA LEU A 162 -8.11 8.89 -13.71
C LEU A 162 -7.36 7.58 -13.92
N ILE A 163 -7.65 6.55 -13.12
CA ILE A 163 -7.06 5.21 -13.28
C ILE A 163 -7.51 4.59 -14.60
N ALA A 164 -8.80 4.61 -14.88
CA ALA A 164 -9.37 4.02 -16.09
C ALA A 164 -8.71 4.57 -17.35
N ARG A 165 -8.47 5.88 -17.42
CA ARG A 165 -7.79 6.54 -18.57
C ARG A 165 -6.39 5.97 -18.84
N TYR A 166 -5.65 5.54 -17.81
CA TYR A 166 -4.34 4.93 -18.00
C TYR A 166 -4.42 3.44 -18.38
N ARG A 167 -5.49 2.75 -18.00
CA ARG A 167 -5.61 1.30 -18.13
C ARG A 167 -6.52 0.83 -19.27
N THR A 168 -7.41 1.70 -19.78
CA THR A 168 -8.33 1.36 -20.86
C THR A 168 -7.59 1.30 -22.19
N PRO A 169 -7.56 0.15 -22.89
CA PRO A 169 -6.98 0.05 -24.22
C PRO A 169 -7.64 1.05 -25.19
N GLY A 170 -6.83 1.76 -25.98
CA GLY A 170 -7.32 2.76 -26.93
C GLY A 170 -7.37 4.20 -26.39
N ASP A 171 -7.33 4.43 -25.09
CA ASP A 171 -7.07 5.76 -24.55
C ASP A 171 -5.61 6.15 -24.80
N LYS A 172 -5.36 7.39 -25.22
CA LYS A 172 -4.00 7.91 -25.48
C LYS A 172 -3.10 7.77 -24.24
N ARG A 173 -3.67 7.85 -23.02
CA ARG A 173 -2.95 7.72 -21.75
C ARG A 173 -2.61 6.27 -21.38
N SER A 174 -3.30 5.28 -21.96
CA SER A 174 -3.01 3.86 -21.71
C SER A 174 -1.60 3.46 -22.16
N THR A 175 -0.98 4.24 -23.04
CA THR A 175 0.42 4.08 -23.45
C THR A 175 1.40 4.25 -22.28
N HIS A 176 0.99 4.88 -21.18
CA HIS A 176 1.78 5.13 -19.98
C HIS A 176 1.54 4.11 -18.87
N PHE A 177 0.76 3.06 -19.10
CA PHE A 177 0.67 1.93 -18.17
C PHE A 177 1.83 0.96 -18.43
N TYR A 178 2.98 1.27 -17.85
CA TYR A 178 4.24 0.54 -18.07
C TYR A 178 4.20 -0.94 -17.65
N PRO A 179 3.55 -1.35 -16.53
CA PRO A 179 3.44 -2.75 -16.16
C PRO A 179 2.87 -3.64 -17.25
N GLY A 180 1.90 -3.13 -18.03
CA GLY A 180 1.30 -3.86 -19.14
C GLY A 180 2.24 -4.07 -20.34
N LYS A 181 3.39 -3.39 -20.38
CA LYS A 181 4.40 -3.49 -21.44
C LYS A 181 5.62 -4.33 -21.06
N ARG A 182 5.62 -4.92 -19.87
CA ARG A 182 6.74 -5.71 -19.35
C ARG A 182 6.98 -6.94 -20.23
N ARG A 183 8.22 -7.15 -20.60
CA ARG A 183 8.70 -8.35 -21.30
C ARG A 183 9.03 -9.40 -20.25
N LYS A 184 8.03 -10.25 -19.92
CA LYS A 184 8.12 -11.23 -18.82
C LYS A 184 9.31 -12.16 -18.97
N GLU A 185 9.60 -12.58 -20.21
CA GLU A 185 10.68 -13.49 -20.56
C GLU A 185 12.09 -12.99 -20.22
N LEU A 186 12.23 -11.73 -19.81
CA LEU A 186 13.51 -11.16 -19.35
C LEU A 186 13.70 -11.22 -17.82
N TYR A 187 12.66 -11.59 -17.08
CA TYR A 187 12.63 -11.48 -15.61
C TYR A 187 12.20 -12.77 -14.90
N GLU A 188 11.80 -13.78 -15.64
CA GLU A 188 11.32 -15.09 -15.15
C GLU A 188 12.25 -16.22 -15.60
#